data_67ae8eaadcfe0f0588f3a77d0ddc0851
#
_entry.id   67ae8eaadcfe0f0588f3a77d0ddc0851
#
_cell.length_a   1.000
_cell.length_b   1.000
_cell.length_c   1.000
_cell.angle_alpha   90.00
_cell.angle_beta   90.00
_cell.angle_gamma   90.00
#
_symmetry.space_group_name_H-M   'P 1'
#
loop_
_entity.id
_entity.type
_entity.pdbx_description
1 polymer ?
#
loop_
_entity_poly.entity_id
_entity_poly.type
_entity_poly.pdbx_seq_one_letter_code
_entity_poly.pdbx_strand_id
1 'polypeptide(L)'
;MKNEGLLISIITPYYNTLEHTKELANVLAPQLNKYVEWIIVDDGCNEKELDDLPANVIHLKENSGGASIPRNVGLDIAEGKYICFIDSDDLVSEDYISTIIEKTKEDWEYCYFSWKGDHAVIITDEPPKWNCCIWNCVYKKDLIGNTRFRPDLKMAEDYYFNQEVRKGKKGIINKIIYYYRVDSPDSLSKQGETYNNKYKFDKYE
;
A
#
# COMPACT_ATOMS: atom_id res chain seq x y z
N MET A 1 -14.21 13.88 -26.76
CA MET A 1 -13.77 12.67 -26.03
C MET A 1 -13.43 13.16 -24.63
N LYS A 2 -14.08 12.64 -23.59
CA LYS A 2 -13.68 12.94 -22.19
C LYS A 2 -12.26 12.42 -22.05
N ASN A 3 -11.32 13.26 -21.61
CA ASN A 3 -9.98 12.82 -21.19
C ASN A 3 -10.25 11.85 -20.03
N GLU A 4 -10.16 10.55 -20.29
CA GLU A 4 -10.19 9.53 -19.25
C GLU A 4 -8.87 9.63 -18.55
N GLY A 5 -8.80 10.41 -17.45
CA GLY A 5 -7.63 10.54 -16.61
C GLY A 5 -7.21 9.20 -15.97
N LEU A 6 -6.14 9.21 -15.22
CA LEU A 6 -5.66 8.03 -14.47
C LEU A 6 -6.76 7.51 -13.55
N LEU A 7 -6.91 6.17 -13.54
CA LEU A 7 -7.89 5.47 -12.72
C LEU A 7 -7.28 5.04 -11.39
N ILE A 8 -6.07 4.48 -11.41
CA ILE A 8 -5.40 3.91 -10.23
C ILE A 8 -4.00 4.50 -10.11
N SER A 9 -3.64 4.95 -8.91
CA SER A 9 -2.26 5.19 -8.49
C SER A 9 -1.85 4.12 -7.49
N ILE A 10 -0.75 3.45 -7.76
CA ILE A 10 -0.11 2.49 -6.88
C ILE A 10 1.08 3.20 -6.23
N ILE A 11 1.13 3.24 -4.90
CA ILE A 11 2.19 3.90 -4.12
C ILE A 11 3.00 2.84 -3.39
N THR A 12 4.30 2.80 -3.64
CA THR A 12 5.25 1.89 -3.01
C THR A 12 6.31 2.70 -2.25
N PRO A 13 6.29 2.69 -0.90
CA PRO A 13 7.39 3.20 -0.11
C PRO A 13 8.57 2.23 -0.25
N TYR A 14 9.76 2.72 -0.55
CA TYR A 14 10.94 1.91 -0.78
C TYR A 14 12.05 2.25 0.22
N TYR A 15 12.66 1.21 0.82
CA TYR A 15 13.89 1.34 1.59
C TYR A 15 14.67 0.00 1.60
N ASN A 16 15.85 -0.03 0.95
CA ASN A 16 16.80 -1.17 0.93
C ASN A 16 16.20 -2.54 0.54
N THR A 17 15.21 -2.60 -0.34
CA THR A 17 14.51 -3.83 -0.76
C THR A 17 14.61 -4.10 -2.26
N LEU A 18 15.75 -3.76 -2.90
CA LEU A 18 15.88 -3.74 -4.36
C LEU A 18 15.46 -5.06 -5.04
N GLU A 19 15.96 -6.19 -4.56
CA GLU A 19 15.65 -7.49 -5.19
C GLU A 19 14.16 -7.84 -5.05
N HIS A 20 13.54 -7.55 -3.90
CA HIS A 20 12.10 -7.74 -3.72
C HIS A 20 11.28 -6.80 -4.61
N THR A 21 11.72 -5.53 -4.76
CA THR A 21 11.06 -4.57 -5.63
C THR A 21 11.17 -4.98 -7.11
N LYS A 22 12.28 -5.57 -7.53
CA LYS A 22 12.43 -6.17 -8.86
C LYS A 22 11.49 -7.37 -9.06
N GLU A 23 11.33 -8.22 -8.04
CA GLU A 23 10.35 -9.31 -8.08
C GLU A 23 8.92 -8.78 -8.20
N LEU A 24 8.56 -7.74 -7.43
CA LEU A 24 7.28 -7.05 -7.56
C LEU A 24 7.10 -6.47 -8.96
N ALA A 25 8.14 -5.83 -9.51
CA ALA A 25 8.11 -5.26 -10.87
C ALA A 25 7.85 -6.34 -11.93
N ASN A 26 8.43 -7.52 -11.81
CA ASN A 26 8.21 -8.62 -12.76
C ASN A 26 6.73 -9.04 -12.85
N VAL A 27 5.98 -8.90 -11.77
CA VAL A 27 4.55 -9.25 -11.71
C VAL A 27 3.66 -8.04 -12.03
N LEU A 28 4.03 -6.84 -11.57
CA LEU A 28 3.20 -5.66 -11.69
C LEU A 28 3.33 -4.97 -13.05
N ALA A 29 4.55 -4.88 -13.61
CA ALA A 29 4.81 -4.19 -14.86
C ALA A 29 3.97 -4.68 -16.05
N PRO A 30 3.78 -6.01 -16.25
CA PRO A 30 2.93 -6.50 -17.33
C PRO A 30 1.45 -6.09 -17.21
N GLN A 31 1.00 -5.67 -16.04
CA GLN A 31 -0.38 -5.25 -15.76
C GLN A 31 -0.59 -3.75 -15.97
N LEU A 32 0.51 -2.95 -15.97
CA LEU A 32 0.43 -1.50 -16.14
C LEU A 32 -0.14 -1.14 -17.51
N ASN A 33 -0.94 -0.08 -17.54
CA ASN A 33 -1.54 0.44 -18.75
C ASN A 33 -1.78 1.95 -18.61
N LYS A 34 -2.29 2.62 -19.65
CA LYS A 34 -2.49 4.08 -19.67
C LYS A 34 -3.42 4.66 -18.60
N TYR A 35 -4.12 3.81 -17.83
CA TYR A 35 -5.01 4.23 -16.75
C TYR A 35 -4.42 4.00 -15.36
N VAL A 36 -3.20 3.44 -15.29
CA VAL A 36 -2.56 3.06 -14.03
C VAL A 36 -1.16 3.63 -13.97
N GLU A 37 -0.86 4.35 -12.92
CA GLU A 37 0.49 4.77 -12.59
C GLU A 37 1.04 3.98 -11.40
N TRP A 38 2.34 3.74 -11.42
CA TRP A 38 3.07 3.19 -10.29
C TRP A 38 4.09 4.23 -9.81
N ILE A 39 4.00 4.61 -8.54
CA ILE A 39 4.84 5.60 -7.88
C ILE A 39 5.69 4.87 -6.86
N ILE A 40 7.01 4.93 -7.00
CA ILE A 40 7.96 4.42 -6.01
C ILE A 40 8.60 5.63 -5.33
N VAL A 41 8.57 5.67 -4.00
CA VAL A 41 9.25 6.72 -3.24
C VAL A 41 10.41 6.10 -2.47
N ASP A 42 11.61 6.31 -2.96
CA ASP A 42 12.87 5.89 -2.35
C ASP A 42 13.20 6.77 -1.13
N ASP A 43 13.14 6.16 0.04
CA ASP A 43 13.35 6.83 1.33
C ASP A 43 14.85 7.01 1.65
N GLY A 44 15.55 7.68 0.76
CA GLY A 44 16.92 8.13 0.98
C GLY A 44 18.01 7.09 0.73
N CYS A 45 17.71 5.97 0.04
CA CYS A 45 18.75 5.00 -0.39
C CYS A 45 19.52 5.51 -1.61
N ASN A 46 18.91 6.41 -2.40
CA ASN A 46 19.45 6.87 -3.69
C ASN A 46 19.72 5.70 -4.66
N GLU A 47 18.79 4.72 -4.67
CA GLU A 47 18.90 3.49 -5.47
C GLU A 47 18.57 3.75 -6.92
N LYS A 48 19.60 3.84 -7.76
CA LYS A 48 19.46 4.21 -9.16
C LYS A 48 18.84 3.13 -10.06
N GLU A 49 18.93 1.87 -9.65
CA GLU A 49 18.33 0.77 -10.42
C GLU A 49 16.78 0.83 -10.40
N LEU A 50 16.18 1.60 -9.48
CA LEU A 50 14.74 1.87 -9.50
C LEU A 50 14.32 2.68 -10.72
N ASP A 51 15.19 3.57 -11.25
CA ASP A 51 14.90 4.39 -12.41
C ASP A 51 14.72 3.56 -13.70
N ASP A 52 15.18 2.32 -13.71
CA ASP A 52 15.00 1.37 -14.83
C ASP A 52 13.61 0.68 -14.79
N LEU A 53 12.86 0.82 -13.69
CA LEU A 53 11.53 0.22 -13.54
C LEU A 53 10.47 1.08 -14.25
N PRO A 54 9.36 0.49 -14.70
CA PRO A 54 8.25 1.23 -15.33
C PRO A 54 7.39 1.97 -14.29
N ALA A 55 8.03 2.80 -13.48
CA ALA A 55 7.43 3.54 -12.36
C ALA A 55 7.87 5.01 -12.39
N ASN A 56 7.07 5.88 -11.78
CA ASN A 56 7.49 7.24 -11.43
C ASN A 56 8.28 7.18 -10.13
N VAL A 57 9.61 7.30 -10.19
CA VAL A 57 10.50 7.17 -9.02
C VAL A 57 10.84 8.53 -8.45
N ILE A 58 10.64 8.69 -7.15
CA ILE A 58 11.01 9.89 -6.39
C ILE A 58 12.06 9.51 -5.36
N HIS A 59 13.25 10.09 -5.45
CA HIS A 59 14.31 9.88 -4.47
C HIS A 59 14.28 10.97 -3.40
N LEU A 60 14.07 10.59 -2.14
CA LEU A 60 14.22 11.51 -1.02
C LEU A 60 15.70 11.73 -0.72
N LYS A 61 16.05 12.88 -0.18
CA LYS A 61 17.45 13.24 0.10
C LYS A 61 18.07 12.40 1.22
N GLU A 62 17.27 11.98 2.18
CA GLU A 62 17.67 11.26 3.38
C GLU A 62 16.55 10.35 3.85
N ASN A 63 16.89 9.30 4.61
CA ASN A 63 15.92 8.40 5.20
C ASN A 63 15.06 9.13 6.23
N SER A 64 13.75 9.00 6.09
CA SER A 64 12.75 9.64 6.96
C SER A 64 12.45 8.86 8.24
N GLY A 65 12.94 7.63 8.34
CA GLY A 65 12.79 6.77 9.52
C GLY A 65 11.50 5.97 9.56
N GLY A 66 10.76 5.84 8.42
CA GLY A 66 9.56 5.02 8.33
C GLY A 66 8.74 5.28 7.08
N ALA A 67 7.71 4.49 6.86
CA ALA A 67 6.90 4.53 5.64
C ALA A 67 5.95 5.74 5.52
N SER A 68 5.75 6.51 6.59
CA SER A 68 4.80 7.64 6.63
C SER A 68 5.14 8.72 5.60
N ILE A 69 6.39 9.21 5.57
CA ILE A 69 6.81 10.28 4.66
C ILE A 69 6.80 9.80 3.20
N PRO A 70 7.39 8.65 2.84
CA PRO A 70 7.31 8.13 1.47
C PRO A 70 5.86 7.96 0.98
N ARG A 71 4.97 7.41 1.80
CA ARG A 71 3.55 7.27 1.45
C ARG A 71 2.87 8.63 1.25
N ASN A 72 3.18 9.63 2.08
CA ASN A 72 2.64 10.99 1.93
C ASN A 72 3.12 11.66 0.66
N VAL A 73 4.41 11.54 0.33
CA VAL A 73 4.95 12.07 -0.94
C VAL A 73 4.26 11.41 -2.14
N GLY A 74 4.06 10.09 -2.09
CA GLY A 74 3.28 9.38 -3.10
C GLY A 74 1.85 9.90 -3.22
N LEU A 75 1.16 10.14 -2.09
CA LEU A 75 -0.20 10.69 -2.07
C LEU A 75 -0.28 12.10 -2.65
N ASP A 76 0.75 12.92 -2.44
CA ASP A 76 0.77 14.32 -2.91
C ASP A 76 0.87 14.41 -4.45
N ILE A 77 1.50 13.43 -5.11
CA ILE A 77 1.69 13.41 -6.56
C ILE A 77 0.74 12.45 -7.29
N ALA A 78 0.08 11.54 -6.58
CA ALA A 78 -0.85 10.57 -7.17
C ALA A 78 -2.01 11.28 -7.90
N GLU A 79 -2.27 10.92 -9.15
CA GLU A 79 -3.32 11.51 -9.98
C GLU A 79 -4.53 10.58 -10.16
N GLY A 80 -4.38 9.28 -9.85
CA GLY A 80 -5.44 8.28 -9.99
C GLY A 80 -6.64 8.55 -9.10
N LYS A 81 -7.81 8.18 -9.58
CA LYS A 81 -9.08 8.26 -8.84
C LYS A 81 -9.11 7.32 -7.63
N TYR A 82 -8.36 6.22 -7.71
CA TYR A 82 -8.22 5.22 -6.66
C TYR A 82 -6.76 5.08 -6.27
N ILE A 83 -6.51 4.90 -4.99
CA ILE A 83 -5.17 4.75 -4.41
C ILE A 83 -5.02 3.35 -3.85
N CYS A 84 -3.93 2.68 -4.24
CA CYS A 84 -3.46 1.42 -3.68
C CYS A 84 -2.08 1.63 -3.06
N PHE A 85 -1.81 0.94 -1.96
CA PHE A 85 -0.47 0.86 -1.40
C PHE A 85 0.06 -0.56 -1.58
N ILE A 86 1.31 -0.70 -2.00
CA ILE A 86 2.03 -1.97 -2.08
C ILE A 86 3.38 -1.75 -1.42
N ASP A 87 3.67 -2.50 -0.37
CA ASP A 87 4.99 -2.44 0.27
C ASP A 87 6.05 -3.06 -0.65
N SER A 88 7.25 -2.49 -0.66
CA SER A 88 8.30 -2.81 -1.64
C SER A 88 8.89 -4.23 -1.51
N ASP A 89 8.62 -4.90 -0.40
CA ASP A 89 9.04 -6.27 -0.12
C ASP A 89 7.92 -7.31 -0.31
N ASP A 90 6.71 -6.88 -0.73
CA ASP A 90 5.58 -7.76 -0.95
C ASP A 90 5.34 -8.07 -2.44
N LEU A 91 4.35 -8.94 -2.72
CA LEU A 91 3.96 -9.32 -4.08
C LEU A 91 2.44 -9.18 -4.27
N VAL A 92 2.04 -9.15 -5.54
CA VAL A 92 0.63 -9.13 -5.95
C VAL A 92 0.33 -10.28 -6.93
N SER A 93 -0.95 -10.58 -7.16
CA SER A 93 -1.34 -11.54 -8.19
C SER A 93 -1.17 -10.97 -9.59
N GLU A 94 -1.05 -11.83 -10.60
CA GLU A 94 -0.94 -11.45 -12.02
C GLU A 94 -2.19 -10.74 -12.54
N ASP A 95 -3.27 -10.73 -11.81
CA ASP A 95 -4.51 -10.05 -12.14
C ASP A 95 -4.93 -8.99 -11.09
N TYR A 96 -3.97 -8.50 -10.30
CA TYR A 96 -4.18 -7.48 -9.26
C TYR A 96 -4.91 -6.26 -9.80
N ILE A 97 -4.34 -5.63 -10.83
CA ILE A 97 -4.89 -4.41 -11.44
C ILE A 97 -6.26 -4.67 -12.08
N SER A 98 -6.40 -5.73 -12.86
CA SER A 98 -7.66 -6.03 -13.54
C SER A 98 -8.78 -6.36 -12.57
N THR A 99 -8.48 -7.03 -11.46
CA THR A 99 -9.43 -7.32 -10.38
C THR A 99 -9.92 -6.03 -9.71
N ILE A 100 -9.02 -5.08 -9.44
CA ILE A 100 -9.39 -3.80 -8.87
C ILE A 100 -10.20 -2.97 -9.86
N ILE A 101 -9.78 -2.89 -11.14
CA ILE A 101 -10.53 -2.17 -12.18
C ILE A 101 -11.96 -2.70 -12.30
N GLU A 102 -12.14 -4.01 -12.32
CA GLU A 102 -13.50 -4.60 -12.36
C GLU A 102 -14.34 -4.16 -11.17
N LYS A 103 -13.74 -4.15 -9.97
CA LYS A 103 -14.40 -3.72 -8.75
C LYS A 103 -14.77 -2.23 -8.74
N THR A 104 -14.05 -1.36 -9.48
CA THR A 104 -14.39 0.06 -9.57
C THR A 104 -15.73 0.36 -10.27
N LYS A 105 -16.34 -0.63 -10.94
CA LYS A 105 -17.67 -0.53 -11.54
C LYS A 105 -18.78 -0.51 -10.50
N GLU A 106 -18.50 -0.97 -9.30
CA GLU A 106 -19.45 -0.92 -8.17
C GLU A 106 -19.30 0.39 -7.39
N ASP A 107 -20.34 0.72 -6.60
CA ASP A 107 -20.33 1.90 -5.75
C ASP A 107 -19.76 1.57 -4.36
N TRP A 108 -18.54 2.04 -4.09
CA TRP A 108 -17.83 1.95 -2.80
C TRP A 108 -16.83 3.10 -2.70
N GLU A 109 -16.37 3.40 -1.50
CA GLU A 109 -15.38 4.46 -1.24
C GLU A 109 -14.03 3.91 -0.79
N TYR A 110 -14.04 2.76 -0.08
CA TYR A 110 -12.85 1.96 0.18
C TYR A 110 -13.21 0.47 0.02
N CYS A 111 -12.25 -0.33 -0.40
CA CYS A 111 -12.49 -1.72 -0.76
C CYS A 111 -11.38 -2.61 -0.23
N TYR A 112 -11.72 -3.52 0.68
CA TYR A 112 -10.82 -4.54 1.15
C TYR A 112 -10.64 -5.65 0.13
N PHE A 113 -9.47 -6.28 0.14
CA PHE A 113 -9.24 -7.52 -0.59
C PHE A 113 -8.60 -8.59 0.30
N SER A 114 -8.81 -9.85 -0.11
CA SER A 114 -8.19 -10.99 0.56
C SER A 114 -6.70 -11.08 0.23
N TRP A 115 -5.93 -11.63 1.14
CA TRP A 115 -4.48 -11.68 1.04
C TRP A 115 -3.92 -12.97 1.64
N LYS A 116 -2.65 -13.26 1.38
CA LYS A 116 -1.93 -14.42 1.90
C LYS A 116 -0.57 -13.99 2.45
N GLY A 117 -0.26 -14.43 3.65
CA GLY A 117 1.05 -14.43 4.26
C GLY A 117 1.40 -15.87 4.68
N ASP A 118 1.70 -16.12 5.95
CA ASP A 118 1.86 -17.48 6.48
C ASP A 118 0.59 -18.33 6.30
N HIS A 119 -0.57 -17.66 6.34
CA HIS A 119 -1.88 -18.25 6.05
C HIS A 119 -2.70 -17.30 5.18
N ALA A 120 -3.73 -17.84 4.52
CA ALA A 120 -4.66 -17.04 3.73
C ALA A 120 -5.68 -16.34 4.65
N VAL A 121 -5.93 -15.06 4.37
CA VAL A 121 -7.01 -14.28 5.01
C VAL A 121 -8.03 -13.91 3.93
N ILE A 122 -9.17 -14.58 3.97
CA ILE A 122 -10.29 -14.32 3.07
C ILE A 122 -11.26 -13.35 3.72
N ILE A 123 -11.46 -12.22 3.09
CA ILE A 123 -12.36 -11.17 3.57
C ILE A 123 -13.69 -11.30 2.82
N THR A 124 -14.75 -11.66 3.54
CA THR A 124 -16.09 -11.87 2.98
C THR A 124 -17.11 -10.85 3.50
N ASP A 125 -16.84 -10.23 4.66
CA ASP A 125 -17.72 -9.24 5.28
C ASP A 125 -16.88 -8.19 6.03
N GLU A 126 -16.87 -8.19 7.36
CA GLU A 126 -16.01 -7.31 8.15
C GLU A 126 -14.60 -7.90 8.28
N PRO A 127 -13.55 -7.14 7.93
CA PRO A 127 -12.21 -7.59 8.24
C PRO A 127 -12.02 -7.64 9.77
N PRO A 128 -11.16 -8.54 10.28
CA PRO A 128 -10.81 -8.56 11.69
C PRO A 128 -10.37 -7.17 12.19
N LYS A 129 -10.71 -6.81 13.43
CA LYS A 129 -10.36 -5.49 14.00
C LYS A 129 -8.85 -5.21 13.97
N TRP A 130 -8.02 -6.23 14.08
CA TRP A 130 -6.56 -6.13 13.97
C TRP A 130 -6.06 -5.92 12.54
N ASN A 131 -6.92 -6.08 11.54
CA ASN A 131 -6.56 -5.88 10.13
C ASN A 131 -6.55 -4.39 9.79
N CYS A 132 -5.58 -3.68 10.36
CA CYS A 132 -5.41 -2.25 10.17
C CYS A 132 -4.40 -1.90 9.06
N CYS A 133 -3.86 -2.90 8.34
CA CYS A 133 -2.87 -2.68 7.30
C CYS A 133 -3.40 -1.78 6.19
N ILE A 134 -2.53 -0.95 5.65
CA ILE A 134 -2.89 -0.03 4.57
C ILE A 134 -2.93 -0.74 3.21
N TRP A 135 -2.06 -1.72 3.01
CA TRP A 135 -1.84 -2.41 1.74
C TRP A 135 -2.98 -3.37 1.34
N ASN A 136 -3.87 -3.77 2.25
CA ASN A 136 -4.99 -4.68 1.95
C ASN A 136 -6.30 -3.96 1.57
N CYS A 137 -6.20 -2.71 1.15
CA CYS A 137 -7.35 -1.89 0.82
C CYS A 137 -7.06 -0.95 -0.35
N VAL A 138 -8.07 -0.72 -1.17
CA VAL A 138 -8.11 0.32 -2.20
C VAL A 138 -8.98 1.45 -1.70
N TYR A 139 -8.57 2.68 -1.91
CA TYR A 139 -9.27 3.88 -1.44
C TYR A 139 -9.64 4.80 -2.60
N LYS A 140 -10.85 5.38 -2.59
CA LYS A 140 -11.08 6.55 -3.44
C LYS A 140 -10.19 7.70 -2.96
N LYS A 141 -9.52 8.37 -3.89
CA LYS A 141 -8.65 9.52 -3.58
C LYS A 141 -9.43 10.64 -2.87
N ASP A 142 -10.67 10.89 -3.29
CA ASP A 142 -11.54 11.90 -2.67
C ASP A 142 -11.87 11.57 -1.20
N LEU A 143 -11.96 10.28 -0.85
CA LEU A 143 -12.15 9.85 0.55
C LEU A 143 -10.92 10.14 1.40
N ILE A 144 -9.72 9.97 0.86
CA ILE A 144 -8.47 10.32 1.53
C ILE A 144 -8.39 11.85 1.74
N GLY A 145 -8.74 12.62 0.73
CA GLY A 145 -8.68 14.08 0.78
C GLY A 145 -7.31 14.58 1.24
N ASN A 146 -7.30 15.39 2.30
CA ASN A 146 -6.06 15.94 2.89
C ASN A 146 -5.49 15.08 4.03
N THR A 147 -6.05 13.92 4.30
CA THR A 147 -5.52 13.01 5.34
C THR A 147 -4.14 12.51 4.94
N ARG A 148 -3.21 12.53 5.89
CA ARG A 148 -1.83 12.07 5.68
C ARG A 148 -1.41 11.15 6.83
N PHE A 149 -0.47 10.24 6.54
CA PHE A 149 0.20 9.45 7.56
C PHE A 149 0.95 10.38 8.52
N ARG A 150 1.02 9.99 9.77
CA ARG A 150 1.67 10.76 10.84
C ARG A 150 3.16 10.39 10.94
N PRO A 151 4.10 11.27 10.54
CA PRO A 151 5.54 10.96 10.59
C PRO A 151 6.11 10.87 12.00
N ASP A 152 5.39 11.42 12.99
CA ASP A 152 5.74 11.34 14.41
C ASP A 152 5.50 9.94 15.01
N LEU A 153 4.73 9.10 14.32
CA LEU A 153 4.47 7.72 14.72
C LEU A 153 5.49 6.78 14.08
N LYS A 154 6.26 6.09 14.89
CA LYS A 154 7.16 5.02 14.42
C LYS A 154 6.44 3.71 14.12
N MET A 155 5.25 3.55 14.64
CA MET A 155 4.41 2.37 14.49
C MET A 155 2.93 2.76 14.56
N ALA A 156 2.06 1.90 14.01
CA ALA A 156 0.62 2.09 13.96
C ALA A 156 0.15 3.30 13.13
N GLU A 157 1.01 3.84 12.26
CA GLU A 157 0.65 4.92 11.33
C GLU A 157 -0.53 4.51 10.43
N ASP A 158 -0.56 3.23 10.02
CA ASP A 158 -1.64 2.63 9.23
C ASP A 158 -2.97 2.63 9.97
N TYR A 159 -2.94 2.28 11.27
CA TYR A 159 -4.14 2.27 12.10
C TYR A 159 -4.76 3.67 12.19
N TYR A 160 -3.96 4.69 12.51
CA TYR A 160 -4.46 6.06 12.64
C TYR A 160 -4.95 6.62 11.30
N PHE A 161 -4.22 6.38 10.21
CA PHE A 161 -4.67 6.76 8.87
C PHE A 161 -6.02 6.13 8.54
N ASN A 162 -6.17 4.82 8.78
CA ASN A 162 -7.39 4.09 8.52
C ASN A 162 -8.58 4.57 9.37
N GLN A 163 -8.37 4.95 10.63
CA GLN A 163 -9.40 5.52 11.50
C GLN A 163 -9.96 6.83 10.91
N GLU A 164 -9.12 7.62 10.26
CA GLU A 164 -9.55 8.87 9.62
C GLU A 164 -10.25 8.63 8.28
N VAL A 165 -9.76 7.70 7.46
CA VAL A 165 -10.17 7.53 6.06
C VAL A 165 -11.33 6.54 5.91
N ARG A 166 -11.35 5.40 6.63
CA ARG A 166 -12.35 4.32 6.43
C ARG A 166 -13.71 4.65 7.04
N LYS A 167 -14.32 5.77 6.64
CA LYS A 167 -15.63 6.24 7.16
C LYS A 167 -16.76 6.16 6.13
N GLY A 168 -16.48 5.70 4.91
CA GLY A 168 -17.43 5.67 3.80
C GLY A 168 -18.02 4.29 3.53
N LYS A 169 -18.56 4.14 2.32
CA LYS A 169 -19.15 2.89 1.85
C LYS A 169 -18.07 1.86 1.54
N LYS A 170 -18.19 0.71 2.19
CA LYS A 170 -17.25 -0.41 2.09
C LYS A 170 -17.51 -1.27 0.85
N GLY A 171 -16.44 -1.68 0.15
CA GLY A 171 -16.41 -2.76 -0.84
C GLY A 171 -15.58 -3.93 -0.36
N ILE A 172 -15.77 -5.11 -0.98
CA ILE A 172 -15.03 -6.32 -0.67
C ILE A 172 -14.68 -7.08 -1.94
N ILE A 173 -13.42 -7.47 -2.07
CA ILE A 173 -12.90 -8.43 -3.04
C ILE A 173 -12.48 -9.67 -2.26
N ASN A 174 -13.29 -10.74 -2.27
CA ASN A 174 -13.00 -11.99 -1.55
C ASN A 174 -12.01 -12.90 -2.29
N LYS A 175 -11.14 -12.30 -3.11
CA LYS A 175 -10.08 -12.96 -3.86
C LYS A 175 -8.73 -12.58 -3.30
N ILE A 176 -7.82 -13.56 -3.16
CA ILE A 176 -6.43 -13.28 -2.80
C ILE A 176 -5.75 -12.63 -3.99
N ILE A 177 -5.38 -11.37 -3.84
CA ILE A 177 -4.66 -10.59 -4.85
C ILE A 177 -3.38 -9.96 -4.31
N TYR A 178 -3.07 -10.18 -3.02
CA TYR A 178 -1.88 -9.66 -2.35
C TYR A 178 -1.17 -10.78 -1.57
N TYR A 179 0.15 -10.80 -1.60
CA TYR A 179 0.99 -11.77 -0.93
C TYR A 179 1.97 -11.04 -0.01
N TYR A 180 1.63 -11.03 1.28
CA TYR A 180 2.47 -10.45 2.31
C TYR A 180 3.67 -11.33 2.60
N ARG A 181 4.88 -10.77 2.50
CA ARG A 181 6.13 -11.50 2.72
C ARG A 181 6.51 -11.47 4.20
N VAL A 182 6.35 -12.61 4.87
CA VAL A 182 6.59 -12.74 6.32
C VAL A 182 8.08 -12.84 6.66
N ASP A 183 8.90 -13.33 5.72
CA ASP A 183 10.30 -13.68 5.98
C ASP A 183 11.30 -12.54 5.72
N SER A 184 10.85 -11.33 5.41
CA SER A 184 11.75 -10.19 5.24
C SER A 184 12.53 -9.92 6.54
N PRO A 185 13.88 -10.06 6.55
CA PRO A 185 14.69 -9.89 7.77
C PRO A 185 14.64 -8.47 8.31
N ASP A 186 14.36 -7.49 7.45
CA ASP A 186 14.35 -6.05 7.76
C ASP A 186 12.92 -5.51 7.98
N SER A 187 11.91 -6.38 8.05
CA SER A 187 10.51 -5.99 8.27
C SER A 187 10.34 -5.21 9.58
N LEU A 188 9.74 -4.02 9.49
CA LEU A 188 9.39 -3.19 10.64
C LEU A 188 8.45 -3.92 11.61
N SER A 189 7.63 -4.87 11.13
CA SER A 189 6.76 -5.70 11.97
C SER A 189 7.55 -6.60 12.92
N LYS A 190 8.71 -7.11 12.53
CA LYS A 190 9.61 -7.87 13.42
C LYS A 190 10.28 -6.98 14.48
N GLN A 191 10.58 -5.74 14.14
CA GLN A 191 11.08 -4.76 15.10
C GLN A 191 9.96 -4.36 16.10
N GLY A 192 8.72 -4.41 15.67
CA GLY A 192 7.53 -4.13 16.48
C GLY A 192 7.24 -5.16 17.58
N GLU A 193 7.56 -6.44 17.39
CA GLU A 193 7.44 -7.44 18.46
C GLU A 193 8.37 -7.11 19.64
N THR A 194 9.60 -6.65 19.36
CA THR A 194 10.53 -6.19 20.39
C THR A 194 10.02 -4.91 21.07
N TYR A 195 9.40 -4.02 20.32
CA TYR A 195 8.83 -2.76 20.82
C TYR A 195 7.59 -3.01 21.68
N ASN A 196 6.65 -3.87 21.25
CA ASN A 196 5.45 -4.25 22.00
C ASN A 196 5.80 -4.93 23.33
N ASN A 197 6.85 -5.75 23.36
CA ASN A 197 7.36 -6.36 24.59
C ASN A 197 7.96 -5.34 25.56
N LYS A 198 8.52 -4.23 25.04
CA LYS A 198 9.14 -3.18 25.83
C LYS A 198 8.13 -2.17 26.41
N TYR A 199 7.05 -1.88 25.68
CA TYR A 199 6.13 -0.77 26.01
C TYR A 199 4.73 -1.22 26.40
N LYS A 200 4.45 -2.56 26.48
CA LYS A 200 3.14 -3.13 26.91
C LYS A 200 1.98 -2.28 26.35
N PHE A 201 1.74 -2.33 25.06
CA PHE A 201 0.48 -1.82 24.56
C PHE A 201 -0.64 -2.63 25.19
N ASP A 202 -1.50 -1.98 25.96
CA ASP A 202 -2.68 -2.61 26.54
C ASP A 202 -3.45 -3.27 25.40
N LYS A 203 -3.80 -4.53 25.62
CA LYS A 203 -4.56 -5.32 24.65
C LYS A 203 -5.80 -4.50 24.29
N TYR A 204 -5.94 -4.19 23.01
CA TYR A 204 -7.14 -3.55 22.49
C TYR A 204 -8.35 -4.42 22.85
N GLU A 205 -9.15 -3.98 23.84
CA GLU A 205 -10.48 -4.49 24.12
C GLU A 205 -11.50 -4.05 23.05
#